data_4369c556b73cceb3010be27f5c832c19
#
_entry.id   4369c556b73cceb3010be27f5c832c19
#
_cell.length_a   1.000
_cell.length_b   1.000
_cell.length_c   1.000
_cell.angle_alpha   90.00
_cell.angle_beta   90.00
_cell.angle_gamma   90.00
#
_symmetry.space_group_name_H-M   'P 1'
#
loop_
_entity.id
_entity.type
_entity.pdbx_description
1 polymer ?
#
loop_
_entity_poly.entity_id
_entity_poly.type
_entity_poly.pdbx_seq_one_letter_code
_entity_poly.pdbx_strand_id
1 'polypeptide(L)'
;MGDYAAGIAKVTQLHEGRRLLKPLVDVPEMARLVREMLREAVDAFLQRNEHTAERVAFQDDEVDRLYNIVYRELLQYMTEDPTTIDRATWLLWVAHNLERMGDRIQNICERTVYEVTGVMREFTSHSPRPPEE
;
A
#
# COMPACT_ATOMS: atom_id res chain seq x y z
N MET A 1 -10.67 -0.76 5.90
CA MET A 1 -9.96 -1.49 4.81
C MET A 1 -10.86 -1.97 3.68
N GLY A 2 -12.07 -2.39 3.96
CA GLY A 2 -13.03 -2.79 2.93
C GLY A 2 -13.28 -1.71 1.87
N ASP A 3 -13.27 -0.44 2.24
CA ASP A 3 -13.44 0.69 1.33
C ASP A 3 -12.33 0.78 0.28
N TYR A 4 -11.09 0.48 0.67
CA TYR A 4 -9.96 0.47 -0.25
C TYR A 4 -10.04 -0.71 -1.23
N ALA A 5 -10.41 -1.88 -0.75
CA ALA A 5 -10.63 -3.05 -1.59
C ALA A 5 -11.77 -2.82 -2.59
N ALA A 6 -12.87 -2.23 -2.16
CA ALA A 6 -13.98 -1.83 -3.03
C ALA A 6 -13.55 -0.80 -4.08
N GLY A 7 -12.69 0.15 -3.71
CA GLY A 7 -12.10 1.13 -4.63
C GLY A 7 -11.25 0.45 -5.72
N ILE A 8 -10.44 -0.53 -5.36
CA ILE A 8 -9.64 -1.32 -6.30
C ILE A 8 -10.54 -2.10 -7.26
N ALA A 9 -11.57 -2.77 -6.75
CA ALA A 9 -12.52 -3.53 -7.58
C ALA A 9 -13.24 -2.62 -8.58
N LYS A 10 -13.61 -1.42 -8.17
CA LYS A 10 -14.25 -0.42 -9.03
C LYS A 10 -13.36 0.01 -10.19
N VAL A 11 -12.09 0.25 -9.91
CA VAL A 11 -11.09 0.55 -10.94
C VAL A 11 -10.91 -0.62 -11.90
N THR A 12 -10.90 -1.84 -11.39
CA THR A 12 -10.82 -3.04 -12.23
C THR A 12 -11.97 -3.12 -13.21
N GLN A 13 -13.19 -2.81 -12.79
CA GLN A 13 -14.36 -2.74 -13.68
C GLN A 13 -14.20 -1.68 -14.77
N LEU A 14 -13.66 -0.52 -14.43
CA LEU A 14 -13.42 0.57 -15.39
C LEU A 14 -12.35 0.18 -16.44
N HIS A 15 -11.44 -0.71 -16.08
CA HIS A 15 -10.39 -1.23 -16.97
C HIS A 15 -10.84 -2.44 -17.82
N GLU A 16 -12.03 -2.96 -17.58
CA GLU A 16 -12.53 -4.13 -18.28
C GLU A 16 -12.56 -3.90 -19.79
N GLY A 17 -11.95 -4.83 -20.55
CA GLY A 17 -11.86 -4.75 -22.00
C GLY A 17 -10.82 -3.76 -22.54
N ARG A 18 -10.05 -3.07 -21.70
CA ARG A 18 -8.99 -2.15 -22.12
C ARG A 18 -7.61 -2.80 -21.99
N ARG A 19 -6.73 -2.46 -22.93
CA ARG A 19 -5.35 -2.92 -22.86
C ARG A 19 -4.61 -2.27 -21.69
N LEU A 20 -3.85 -3.05 -20.93
CA LEU A 20 -2.98 -2.55 -19.87
C LEU A 20 -1.92 -1.61 -20.45
N LEU A 21 -1.65 -0.52 -19.74
CA LEU A 21 -0.65 0.48 -20.11
C LEU A 21 0.77 -0.10 -20.13
N LYS A 22 1.06 -0.98 -19.16
CA LYS A 22 2.35 -1.64 -18.96
C LYS A 22 2.16 -3.01 -18.31
N PRO A 23 3.17 -3.90 -18.36
CA PRO A 23 3.16 -5.11 -17.54
C PRO A 23 3.04 -4.74 -16.06
N LEU A 24 2.10 -5.38 -15.35
CA LEU A 24 1.91 -5.16 -13.93
C LEU A 24 2.93 -6.03 -13.16
N VAL A 25 3.96 -5.41 -12.62
CA VAL A 25 4.99 -6.07 -11.79
C VAL A 25 4.89 -5.58 -10.35
N ASP A 26 4.98 -4.27 -10.15
CA ASP A 26 5.06 -3.68 -8.80
C ASP A 26 3.70 -3.63 -8.10
N VAL A 27 2.61 -3.41 -8.82
CA VAL A 27 1.26 -3.35 -8.23
C VAL A 27 0.84 -4.70 -7.66
N PRO A 28 0.98 -5.84 -8.37
CA PRO A 28 0.74 -7.16 -7.78
C PRO A 28 1.65 -7.47 -6.59
N GLU A 29 2.90 -7.02 -6.62
CA GLU A 29 3.83 -7.20 -5.51
C GLU A 29 3.38 -6.39 -4.28
N MET A 30 2.93 -5.17 -4.45
CA MET A 30 2.32 -4.38 -3.38
C MET A 30 1.11 -5.10 -2.78
N ALA A 31 0.24 -5.66 -3.62
CA ALA A 31 -0.94 -6.41 -3.17
C ALA A 31 -0.55 -7.66 -2.38
N ARG A 32 0.49 -8.37 -2.81
CA ARG A 32 1.02 -9.55 -2.10
C ARG A 32 1.53 -9.15 -0.72
N LEU A 33 2.35 -8.11 -0.64
CA LEU A 33 2.90 -7.61 0.62
C LEU A 33 1.81 -7.17 1.59
N VAL A 34 0.84 -6.39 1.12
CA VAL A 34 -0.27 -5.90 1.95
C VAL A 34 -1.10 -7.06 2.50
N ARG A 35 -1.36 -8.08 1.70
CA ARG A 35 -2.08 -9.28 2.15
C ARG A 35 -1.31 -10.06 3.22
N GLU A 36 0.00 -10.23 3.04
CA GLU A 36 0.86 -10.86 4.05
C GLU A 36 0.88 -10.03 5.34
N MET A 37 1.12 -8.74 5.24
CA MET A 37 1.13 -7.83 6.38
C MET A 37 -0.19 -7.91 7.17
N LEU A 38 -1.32 -7.90 6.50
CA LEU A 38 -2.63 -7.97 7.15
C LEU A 38 -2.79 -9.28 7.93
N ARG A 39 -2.45 -10.41 7.31
CA ARG A 39 -2.53 -11.71 7.95
C ARG A 39 -1.64 -11.78 9.19
N GLU A 40 -0.39 -11.35 9.07
CA GLU A 40 0.56 -11.37 10.18
C GLU A 40 0.19 -10.37 11.28
N ALA A 41 -0.36 -9.21 10.93
CA ALA A 41 -0.83 -8.21 11.90
C ALA A 41 -2.01 -8.73 12.72
N VAL A 42 -2.97 -9.41 12.09
CA VAL A 42 -4.09 -10.05 12.79
C VAL A 42 -3.60 -11.16 13.69
N ASP A 43 -2.70 -12.02 13.23
CA ASP A 43 -2.11 -13.08 14.04
C ASP A 43 -1.36 -12.51 15.25
N ALA A 44 -0.56 -11.46 15.05
CA ALA A 44 0.16 -10.78 16.14
C ALA A 44 -0.79 -10.22 17.18
N PHE A 45 -1.90 -9.64 16.76
CA PHE A 45 -2.93 -9.13 17.67
C PHE A 45 -3.58 -10.24 18.51
N LEU A 46 -3.97 -11.34 17.84
CA LEU A 46 -4.62 -12.48 18.50
C LEU A 46 -3.69 -13.19 19.48
N GLN A 47 -2.40 -13.29 19.14
CA GLN A 47 -1.38 -13.93 19.98
C GLN A 47 -0.74 -12.96 20.98
N ARG A 48 -1.09 -11.70 20.98
CA ARG A 48 -0.48 -10.63 21.79
C ARG A 48 1.05 -10.59 21.63
N ASN A 49 1.51 -10.70 20.38
CA ASN A 49 2.93 -10.75 20.04
C ASN A 49 3.42 -9.38 19.52
N GLU A 50 4.01 -8.59 20.43
CA GLU A 50 4.52 -7.26 20.11
C GLU A 50 5.68 -7.28 19.11
N HIS A 51 6.56 -8.26 19.19
CA HIS A 51 7.72 -8.36 18.28
C HIS A 51 7.29 -8.61 16.84
N THR A 52 6.30 -9.49 16.64
CA THR A 52 5.71 -9.69 15.30
C THR A 52 5.02 -8.43 14.82
N ALA A 53 4.27 -7.75 15.68
CA ALA A 53 3.61 -6.50 15.33
C ALA A 53 4.60 -5.41 14.90
N GLU A 54 5.71 -5.25 15.63
CA GLU A 54 6.77 -4.31 15.26
C GLU A 54 7.40 -4.66 13.90
N ARG A 55 7.72 -5.92 13.69
CA ARG A 55 8.28 -6.38 12.42
C ARG A 55 7.36 -6.10 11.24
N VAL A 56 6.07 -6.38 11.39
CA VAL A 56 5.06 -6.13 10.36
C VAL A 56 4.91 -4.63 10.09
N ALA A 57 4.94 -3.80 11.14
CA ALA A 57 4.85 -2.34 10.97
C ALA A 57 5.99 -1.79 10.08
N PHE A 58 7.20 -2.33 10.21
CA PHE A 58 8.33 -1.91 9.37
C PHE A 58 8.23 -2.41 7.93
N GLN A 59 7.44 -3.44 7.64
CA GLN A 59 7.20 -3.88 6.25
C GLN A 59 6.47 -2.82 5.42
N ASP A 60 5.79 -1.88 6.04
CA ASP A 60 5.14 -0.76 5.35
C ASP A 60 6.13 0.10 4.56
N ASP A 61 7.38 0.21 5.00
CA ASP A 61 8.43 0.91 4.27
C ASP A 61 8.65 0.34 2.86
N GLU A 62 8.52 -0.98 2.71
CA GLU A 62 8.63 -1.64 1.40
C GLU A 62 7.43 -1.32 0.49
N VAL A 63 6.23 -1.28 1.07
CA VAL A 63 5.02 -0.87 0.33
C VAL A 63 5.16 0.58 -0.16
N ASP A 64 5.64 1.48 0.69
CA ASP A 64 5.90 2.88 0.34
C ASP A 64 6.96 3.00 -0.76
N ARG A 65 8.01 2.20 -0.68
CA ARG A 65 9.06 2.17 -1.70
C ARG A 65 8.50 1.77 -3.07
N LEU A 66 7.72 0.71 -3.11
CA LEU A 66 7.06 0.24 -4.34
C LEU A 66 6.06 1.27 -4.87
N TYR A 67 5.30 1.91 -3.99
CA TYR A 67 4.38 2.99 -4.37
C TYR A 67 5.13 4.14 -5.06
N ASN A 68 6.25 4.57 -4.53
CA ASN A 68 7.05 5.64 -5.12
C ASN A 68 7.59 5.26 -6.51
N ILE A 69 8.00 4.01 -6.70
CA ILE A 69 8.43 3.50 -8.01
C ILE A 69 7.27 3.55 -9.01
N VAL A 70 6.11 3.03 -8.64
CA VAL A 70 4.91 3.02 -9.49
C VAL A 70 4.49 4.44 -9.84
N TYR A 71 4.47 5.34 -8.87
CA TYR A 71 4.11 6.74 -9.07
C TYR A 71 5.00 7.42 -10.12
N ARG A 72 6.32 7.26 -10.01
CA ARG A 72 7.27 7.85 -10.94
C ARG A 72 7.16 7.27 -12.35
N GLU A 73 7.00 5.95 -12.46
CA GLU A 73 6.78 5.30 -13.75
C GLU A 73 5.51 5.79 -14.44
N LEU A 74 4.40 5.85 -13.71
CA LEU A 74 3.12 6.29 -14.27
C LEU A 74 3.16 7.78 -14.66
N LEU A 75 3.82 8.61 -13.85
CA LEU A 75 4.01 10.02 -14.17
C LEU A 75 4.82 10.20 -15.47
N GLN A 76 5.85 9.39 -15.68
CA GLN A 76 6.63 9.37 -16.91
C GLN A 76 5.76 9.01 -18.12
N TYR A 77 4.95 7.96 -18.03
CA TYR A 77 4.01 7.59 -19.10
C TYR A 77 3.06 8.74 -19.46
N MET A 78 2.49 9.40 -18.47
CA MET A 78 1.57 10.53 -18.69
C MET A 78 2.27 11.70 -19.38
N THR A 79 3.53 11.97 -19.04
CA THR A 79 4.32 13.07 -19.58
C THR A 79 4.75 12.80 -21.04
N GLU A 80 5.15 11.57 -21.34
CA GLU A 80 5.61 11.19 -22.68
C GLU A 80 4.45 11.03 -23.67
N ASP A 81 3.30 10.55 -23.20
CA ASP A 81 2.12 10.32 -24.03
C ASP A 81 0.84 10.69 -23.27
N PRO A 82 0.26 11.88 -23.50
CA PRO A 82 -0.97 12.33 -22.83
C PRO A 82 -2.16 11.40 -23.05
N THR A 83 -2.17 10.55 -24.07
CA THR A 83 -3.26 9.58 -24.29
C THR A 83 -3.31 8.49 -23.25
N THR A 84 -2.25 8.34 -22.44
CA THR A 84 -2.13 7.33 -21.38
C THR A 84 -2.68 7.82 -20.03
N ILE A 85 -3.05 9.10 -19.89
CA ILE A 85 -3.41 9.71 -18.61
C ILE A 85 -4.52 8.93 -17.90
N ASP A 86 -5.59 8.57 -18.56
CA ASP A 86 -6.72 7.85 -17.93
C ASP A 86 -6.27 6.49 -17.38
N ARG A 87 -5.56 5.70 -18.18
CA ARG A 87 -5.08 4.37 -17.78
C ARG A 87 -4.04 4.46 -16.67
N ALA A 88 -3.12 5.40 -16.75
CA ALA A 88 -2.11 5.64 -15.73
C ALA A 88 -2.74 6.11 -14.42
N THR A 89 -3.73 6.99 -14.49
CA THR A 89 -4.47 7.47 -13.31
C THR A 89 -5.18 6.32 -12.59
N TRP A 90 -5.80 5.40 -13.32
CA TRP A 90 -6.46 4.24 -12.72
C TRP A 90 -5.49 3.31 -12.01
N LEU A 91 -4.32 3.04 -12.61
CA LEU A 91 -3.27 2.25 -11.95
C LEU A 91 -2.72 2.96 -10.71
N LEU A 92 -2.57 4.27 -10.77
CA LEU A 92 -2.15 5.07 -9.63
C LEU A 92 -3.18 5.00 -8.48
N TRP A 93 -4.46 4.99 -8.80
CA TRP A 93 -5.53 4.80 -7.81
C TRP A 93 -5.43 3.46 -7.10
N VAL A 94 -5.17 2.38 -7.85
CA VAL A 94 -4.96 1.04 -7.25
C VAL A 94 -3.77 1.05 -6.32
N ALA A 95 -2.63 1.58 -6.76
CA ALA A 95 -1.42 1.66 -5.95
C ALA A 95 -1.62 2.51 -4.69
N HIS A 96 -2.32 3.64 -4.81
CA HIS A 96 -2.65 4.52 -3.70
C HIS A 96 -3.52 3.83 -2.65
N ASN A 97 -4.54 3.09 -3.08
CA ASN A 97 -5.38 2.31 -2.16
C ASN A 97 -4.57 1.22 -1.44
N LEU A 98 -3.65 0.55 -2.12
CA LEU A 98 -2.77 -0.45 -1.50
C LEU A 98 -1.84 0.18 -0.47
N GLU A 99 -1.26 1.33 -0.78
CA GLU A 99 -0.41 2.07 0.16
C GLU A 99 -1.20 2.46 1.42
N ARG A 100 -2.42 2.96 1.26
CA ARG A 100 -3.29 3.29 2.40
C ARG A 100 -3.69 2.08 3.22
N MET A 101 -3.88 0.92 2.60
CA MET A 101 -4.09 -0.34 3.32
C MET A 101 -2.88 -0.67 4.20
N GLY A 102 -1.67 -0.51 3.69
CA GLY A 102 -0.43 -0.66 4.45
C GLY A 102 -0.38 0.24 5.69
N ASP A 103 -0.71 1.51 5.52
CA ASP A 103 -0.79 2.46 6.64
C ASP A 103 -1.79 2.02 7.72
N ARG A 104 -2.95 1.49 7.32
CA ARG A 104 -3.96 0.99 8.27
C ARG A 104 -3.49 -0.26 9.00
N ILE A 105 -2.76 -1.13 8.32
CA ILE A 105 -2.15 -2.30 8.95
C ILE A 105 -1.10 -1.87 9.98
N GLN A 106 -0.30 -0.86 9.67
CA GLN A 106 0.63 -0.27 10.61
C GLN A 106 -0.09 0.22 11.88
N ASN A 107 -1.23 0.88 11.74
CA ASN A 107 -2.06 1.30 12.89
C ASN A 107 -2.52 0.10 13.73
N ILE A 108 -2.88 -1.02 13.11
CA ILE A 108 -3.22 -2.26 13.83
C ILE A 108 -2.02 -2.75 14.64
N CYS A 109 -0.82 -2.71 14.07
CA CYS A 109 0.41 -3.11 14.75
C CYS A 109 0.73 -2.20 15.93
N GLU A 110 0.59 -0.89 15.77
CA GLU A 110 0.75 0.10 16.86
C GLU A 110 -0.23 -0.18 18.00
N ARG A 111 -1.48 -0.49 17.68
CA ARG A 111 -2.49 -0.86 18.67
C ARG A 111 -2.14 -2.16 19.36
N THR A 112 -1.62 -3.15 18.66
CA THR A 112 -1.17 -4.41 19.25
C THR A 112 -0.07 -4.18 20.28
N VAL A 113 0.94 -3.39 19.93
CA VAL A 113 2.03 -3.04 20.84
C VAL A 113 1.48 -2.32 22.08
N TYR A 114 0.57 -1.39 21.90
CA TYR A 114 -0.08 -0.71 23.02
C TYR A 114 -0.85 -1.66 23.95
N GLU A 115 -1.64 -2.56 23.38
CA GLU A 115 -2.44 -3.55 24.15
C GLU A 115 -1.55 -4.52 24.94
N VAL A 116 -0.34 -4.82 24.45
CA VAL A 116 0.59 -5.73 25.11
C VAL A 116 1.46 -5.02 26.15
N THR A 117 1.99 -3.84 25.80
CA THR A 117 3.00 -3.14 26.61
C THR A 117 2.42 -2.00 27.48
N GLY A 118 1.24 -1.48 27.11
CA GLY A 118 0.67 -0.28 27.72
C GLY A 118 1.34 1.01 27.29
N VAL A 119 2.26 0.97 26.34
CA VAL A 119 3.01 2.14 25.84
C VAL A 119 2.62 2.42 24.40
N MET A 120 2.17 3.66 24.12
CA MET A 120 1.95 4.12 22.75
C MET A 120 3.26 4.33 22.04
N ARG A 121 3.44 3.64 20.90
CA ARG A 121 4.58 3.82 20.01
C ARG A 121 4.06 4.05 18.60
N GLU A 122 4.57 5.08 17.97
CA GLU A 122 4.30 5.35 16.55
C GLU A 122 5.46 4.81 15.72
N PHE A 123 5.15 4.01 14.71
CA PHE A 123 6.11 3.52 13.74
C PHE A 123 6.05 4.43 12.53
N THR A 124 6.89 5.46 12.51
CA THR A 124 6.96 6.37 11.36
C THR A 124 7.82 5.77 10.27
N SER A 125 7.30 5.80 9.05
CA SER A 125 8.07 5.47 7.86
C SER A 125 9.30 6.39 7.76
N HIS A 126 10.45 5.82 7.56
CA HIS A 126 11.72 6.55 7.38
C HIS A 126 11.98 6.88 5.90
N SER A 127 11.05 6.56 5.02
CA SER A 127 11.15 6.96 3.62
C SER A 127 10.96 8.47 3.51
N PRO A 128 11.95 9.22 3.00
CA PRO A 128 11.76 10.64 2.75
C PRO A 128 10.62 10.78 1.74
N ARG A 129 9.54 11.45 2.15
CA ARG A 129 8.51 11.86 1.21
C ARG A 129 9.16 12.69 0.11
N PRO A 130 8.83 12.45 -1.17
CA PRO A 130 9.23 13.42 -2.17
C PRO A 130 8.71 14.81 -1.75
N PRO A 131 9.46 15.87 -1.98
CA PRO A 131 9.00 17.22 -1.61
C PRO A 131 7.63 17.46 -2.23
N GLU A 132 6.70 17.88 -1.38
CA GLU A 132 5.41 18.36 -1.85
C GLU A 132 5.70 19.63 -2.67
N GLU A 133 5.55 19.51 -3.99
CA GLU A 133 5.52 20.67 -4.88
C GLU A 133 4.12 21.28 -4.89
#